data_60088ca8bf8c7f3ef9d7adfad8d15c24
#
_entry.id   60088ca8bf8c7f3ef9d7adfad8d15c24
#
_cell.length_a   1.000
_cell.length_b   1.000
_cell.length_c   1.000
_cell.angle_alpha   90.00
_cell.angle_beta   90.00
_cell.angle_gamma   90.00
#
_symmetry.space_group_name_H-M   'P 1'
#
loop_
_entity.id
_entity.type
_entity.pdbx_description
1 polymer ?
#
loop_
_entity_poly.entity_id
_entity_poly.type
_entity_poly.pdbx_seq_one_letter_code
_entity_poly.pdbx_strand_id
1 'polypeptide(L)'
;DSFGSGYGWLIDDLKVTVPPENDIQNISSWIFGENSGGAEYGRTPISQVEQNYFIGSSVYNYGSVDQTNVVSNGNFTGPTTITSSTTGSTIASDSTEVIESLNSVSFSVGNYTGSVTVTSMGDTLGSGNFDDNTYLRNFEITNDIYSLDGLGNHPADYEAIGSLGSNSWSDASDGLVCGTYYPLRQEEILNSVRAYITSSTVAQSEVILYILDSLSFTSGLFSNSIFTSELYTVTAQDVNNGYIDIPVANNIGWDPINNTSTWENVTLGIGGYYAAI
;
A
#
# COMPACT_ATOMS: atom_id res chain seq x y z
N ASP A 1 -29.19 40.38 -25.15
CA ASP A 1 -28.68 40.40 -23.76
C ASP A 1 -28.74 38.99 -23.20
N SER A 2 -27.61 38.29 -23.23
CA SER A 2 -27.50 36.97 -22.61
C SER A 2 -27.13 37.17 -21.14
N PHE A 3 -28.10 36.92 -20.28
CA PHE A 3 -27.79 36.75 -18.85
C PHE A 3 -26.98 35.46 -18.68
N GLY A 4 -25.70 35.59 -18.39
CA GLY A 4 -24.88 34.47 -17.99
C GLY A 4 -25.47 33.86 -16.70
N SER A 5 -25.77 32.58 -16.72
CA SER A 5 -26.13 31.81 -15.55
C SER A 5 -24.94 31.78 -14.61
N GLY A 6 -24.86 32.72 -13.67
CA GLY A 6 -23.93 32.66 -12.57
C GLY A 6 -24.29 31.44 -11.71
N TYR A 7 -23.32 30.54 -11.50
CA TYR A 7 -23.44 29.52 -10.48
C TYR A 7 -23.43 30.23 -9.12
N GLY A 8 -24.61 30.45 -8.55
CA GLY A 8 -24.72 30.86 -7.16
C GLY A 8 -24.54 29.68 -6.24
N TRP A 9 -23.76 29.83 -5.17
CA TRP A 9 -23.75 28.88 -4.08
C TRP A 9 -25.10 28.97 -3.37
N LEU A 10 -25.91 27.93 -3.47
CA LEU A 10 -27.09 27.75 -2.62
C LEU A 10 -26.59 27.15 -1.29
N ILE A 11 -26.51 27.98 -0.26
CA ILE A 11 -26.23 27.51 1.09
C ILE A 11 -27.59 27.28 1.73
N ASP A 12 -27.93 26.02 1.97
CA ASP A 12 -29.07 25.59 2.76
C ASP A 12 -28.54 25.06 4.10
N ASP A 13 -29.19 25.37 5.18
CA ASP A 13 -28.87 24.92 6.54
C ASP A 13 -27.44 25.27 7.04
N LEU A 14 -27.05 26.54 6.99
CA LEU A 14 -25.80 26.97 7.63
C LEU A 14 -25.86 26.69 9.15
N LYS A 15 -25.12 25.67 9.59
CA LYS A 15 -24.94 25.35 11.00
C LYS A 15 -23.61 25.90 11.48
N VAL A 16 -23.64 26.82 12.43
CA VAL A 16 -22.43 27.28 13.14
C VAL A 16 -22.34 26.49 14.43
N THR A 17 -21.31 25.70 14.60
CA THR A 17 -21.03 24.95 15.83
C THR A 17 -19.72 25.44 16.43
N VAL A 18 -19.68 25.48 17.76
CA VAL A 18 -18.41 25.66 18.48
C VAL A 18 -17.73 24.30 18.53
N PRO A 19 -16.41 24.20 18.16
CA PRO A 19 -15.68 22.96 18.36
C PRO A 19 -15.79 22.47 19.81
N PRO A 20 -15.80 21.16 20.05
CA PRO A 20 -15.75 20.63 21.42
C PRO A 20 -14.47 21.13 22.11
N GLU A 21 -14.48 21.11 23.44
CA GLU A 21 -13.30 21.50 24.21
C GLU A 21 -12.14 20.54 23.98
N ASN A 22 -12.42 19.26 24.01
CA ASN A 22 -11.45 18.20 23.79
C ASN A 22 -11.92 17.31 22.63
N ASP A 23 -11.10 17.20 21.60
CA ASP A 23 -11.37 16.36 20.43
C ASP A 23 -10.09 16.20 19.64
N ILE A 24 -9.54 14.99 19.63
CA ILE A 24 -8.40 14.62 18.78
C ILE A 24 -8.87 13.65 17.72
N GLN A 25 -8.37 13.82 16.53
CA GLN A 25 -8.69 12.97 15.39
C GLN A 25 -7.45 12.21 14.93
N ASN A 26 -7.60 10.92 14.73
CA ASN A 26 -6.59 10.10 14.09
C ASN A 26 -6.74 10.22 12.57
N ILE A 27 -5.98 11.14 11.95
CA ILE A 27 -6.11 11.44 10.52
C ILE A 27 -5.62 10.25 9.67
N SER A 28 -4.52 9.63 10.10
CA SER A 28 -3.95 8.45 9.47
C SER A 28 -3.08 7.69 10.46
N SER A 29 -2.96 6.39 10.24
CA SER A 29 -2.07 5.54 11.02
C SER A 29 -1.34 4.56 10.13
N TRP A 30 -0.25 4.00 10.63
CA TRP A 30 0.57 3.08 9.87
C TRP A 30 1.25 2.01 10.75
N ILE A 31 1.61 0.93 10.08
CA ILE A 31 2.53 -0.10 10.54
C ILE A 31 3.40 -0.54 9.36
N PHE A 32 4.64 -0.10 9.30
CA PHE A 32 5.54 -0.44 8.20
C PHE A 32 6.95 -0.76 8.69
N GLY A 33 7.67 -1.57 7.91
CA GLY A 33 9.06 -1.95 8.20
C GLY A 33 10.00 -0.75 8.18
N GLU A 34 11.00 -0.75 9.06
CA GLU A 34 11.98 0.34 9.23
C GLU A 34 12.62 0.80 7.92
N ASN A 35 12.84 -0.13 6.99
CA ASN A 35 13.47 0.15 5.72
C ASN A 35 12.51 0.02 4.52
N SER A 36 11.20 0.04 4.73
CA SER A 36 10.22 -0.05 3.65
C SER A 36 10.05 1.26 2.87
N GLY A 37 10.69 2.34 3.32
CA GLY A 37 10.51 3.67 2.75
C GLY A 37 9.14 4.29 3.06
N GLY A 38 8.44 3.80 4.09
CA GLY A 38 7.09 4.23 4.46
C GLY A 38 5.97 3.46 3.75
N ALA A 39 6.31 2.46 2.92
CA ALA A 39 5.31 1.64 2.26
C ALA A 39 4.76 0.58 3.23
N GLU A 40 3.43 0.49 3.31
CA GLU A 40 2.71 -0.58 3.99
C GLU A 40 2.38 -1.67 2.97
N TYR A 41 2.90 -2.87 3.18
CA TYR A 41 2.59 -4.02 2.32
C TYR A 41 1.42 -4.81 2.94
N GLY A 42 0.38 -5.04 2.16
CA GLY A 42 -0.75 -5.85 2.59
C GLY A 42 -0.37 -7.30 2.82
N ARG A 43 0.60 -7.82 2.05
CA ARG A 43 1.17 -9.17 2.22
C ARG A 43 2.69 -9.12 2.17
N THR A 44 3.32 -9.74 3.16
CA THR A 44 4.79 -9.80 3.24
C THR A 44 5.23 -11.25 3.49
N PRO A 45 6.12 -11.83 2.68
CA PRO A 45 6.69 -13.13 2.97
C PRO A 45 7.45 -13.11 4.29
N ILE A 46 7.37 -14.18 5.06
CA ILE A 46 8.06 -14.27 6.37
C ILE A 46 9.59 -14.10 6.24
N SER A 47 10.17 -14.48 5.11
CA SER A 47 11.58 -14.26 4.78
C SER A 47 11.95 -12.78 4.58
N GLN A 48 10.96 -11.94 4.24
CA GLN A 48 11.16 -10.52 3.95
C GLN A 48 10.72 -9.59 5.10
N VAL A 49 10.22 -10.16 6.20
CA VAL A 49 9.81 -9.40 7.39
C VAL A 49 11.03 -8.77 8.06
N GLU A 50 10.90 -7.51 8.43
CA GLU A 50 11.92 -6.78 9.20
C GLU A 50 11.78 -7.07 10.71
N GLN A 51 12.85 -6.85 11.43
CA GLN A 51 12.84 -6.97 12.90
C GLN A 51 12.13 -5.78 13.55
N ASN A 52 12.25 -4.60 12.95
CA ASN A 52 11.74 -3.36 13.50
C ASN A 52 10.67 -2.75 12.58
N TYR A 53 9.61 -2.25 13.19
CA TYR A 53 8.50 -1.59 12.51
C TYR A 53 8.17 -0.26 13.16
N PHE A 54 7.95 0.75 12.34
CA PHE A 54 7.31 1.98 12.76
C PHE A 54 5.81 1.73 12.93
N ILE A 55 5.29 2.11 14.10
CA ILE A 55 3.86 2.11 14.41
C ILE A 55 3.51 3.51 14.92
N GLY A 56 2.55 4.14 14.28
CA GLY A 56 2.23 5.53 14.62
C GLY A 56 0.97 6.06 13.98
N SER A 57 0.76 7.34 14.22
CA SER A 57 -0.42 8.10 13.78
C SER A 57 -0.05 9.55 13.47
N SER A 58 -0.77 10.14 12.53
CA SER A 58 -0.91 11.59 12.38
C SER A 58 -2.18 12.02 13.11
N VAL A 59 -2.03 12.86 14.12
CA VAL A 59 -3.08 13.25 15.04
C VAL A 59 -3.36 14.74 14.91
N TYR A 60 -4.62 15.10 14.66
CA TYR A 60 -5.09 16.48 14.59
C TYR A 60 -5.92 16.83 15.83
N ASN A 61 -5.65 17.98 16.42
CA ASN A 61 -6.47 18.51 17.52
C ASN A 61 -7.57 19.42 16.96
N TYR A 62 -8.76 18.87 16.80
CA TYR A 62 -9.96 19.59 16.41
C TYR A 62 -10.59 20.35 17.60
N GLY A 63 -10.19 20.00 18.81
CA GLY A 63 -10.69 20.64 20.04
C GLY A 63 -10.27 22.11 20.16
N SER A 64 -11.00 22.85 20.96
CA SER A 64 -10.77 24.28 21.19
C SER A 64 -9.66 24.56 22.22
N VAL A 65 -9.14 23.54 22.89
CA VAL A 65 -8.02 23.66 23.85
C VAL A 65 -6.87 22.73 23.48
N ASP A 66 -5.67 23.06 23.96
CA ASP A 66 -4.48 22.24 23.79
C ASP A 66 -4.68 20.85 24.41
N GLN A 67 -4.36 19.82 23.66
CA GLN A 67 -4.47 18.43 24.13
C GLN A 67 -3.14 17.95 24.70
N THR A 68 -3.19 17.45 25.93
CA THR A 68 -2.03 16.95 26.66
C THR A 68 -2.09 15.44 26.86
N ASN A 69 -0.95 14.82 27.12
CA ASN A 69 -0.83 13.37 27.27
C ASN A 69 -1.47 12.61 26.11
N VAL A 70 -1.19 13.07 24.89
CA VAL A 70 -1.66 12.40 23.69
C VAL A 70 -0.87 11.12 23.49
N VAL A 71 -1.58 10.00 23.38
CA VAL A 71 -0.97 8.67 23.25
C VAL A 71 -1.51 7.98 22.03
N SER A 72 -0.60 7.45 21.21
CA SER A 72 -0.91 6.55 20.09
C SER A 72 -0.67 5.11 20.55
N ASN A 73 -1.71 4.28 20.51
CA ASN A 73 -1.69 2.88 20.91
C ASN A 73 -2.00 1.98 19.72
N GLY A 74 -1.03 1.19 19.29
CA GLY A 74 -1.22 0.12 18.31
C GLY A 74 -1.50 -1.21 18.99
N ASN A 75 -2.51 -1.93 18.50
CA ASN A 75 -2.83 -3.27 18.97
C ASN A 75 -3.29 -4.14 17.78
N PHE A 76 -2.48 -5.15 17.46
CA PHE A 76 -2.73 -6.06 16.34
C PHE A 76 -2.74 -7.50 16.85
N THR A 77 -3.77 -8.23 16.45
CA THR A 77 -4.00 -9.63 16.83
C THR A 77 -3.85 -10.52 15.61
N GLY A 78 -3.13 -11.60 15.76
CA GLY A 78 -2.89 -12.60 14.74
C GLY A 78 -2.26 -13.84 15.36
N PRO A 79 -1.44 -14.59 14.61
CA PRO A 79 -0.67 -15.70 15.19
C PRO A 79 0.24 -15.26 16.35
N THR A 80 0.69 -14.02 16.32
CA THR A 80 1.33 -13.33 17.46
C THR A 80 0.60 -12.02 17.72
N THR A 81 0.73 -11.47 18.94
CA THR A 81 0.17 -10.16 19.29
C THR A 81 1.26 -9.10 19.20
N ILE A 82 0.94 -7.96 18.59
CA ILE A 82 1.83 -6.81 18.47
C ILE A 82 1.17 -5.64 19.19
N THR A 83 1.89 -5.00 20.08
CA THR A 83 1.41 -3.81 20.78
C THR A 83 2.45 -2.72 20.75
N SER A 84 2.01 -1.48 20.63
CA SER A 84 2.83 -0.29 20.81
C SER A 84 2.07 0.73 21.64
N SER A 85 2.81 1.59 22.35
CA SER A 85 2.22 2.72 23.06
C SER A 85 3.25 3.85 23.09
N THR A 86 2.92 4.96 22.46
CA THR A 86 3.82 6.11 22.30
C THR A 86 3.12 7.37 22.74
N THR A 87 3.75 8.11 23.64
CA THR A 87 3.23 9.42 24.08
C THR A 87 3.89 10.50 23.25
N GLY A 88 3.07 11.35 22.65
CA GLY A 88 3.46 12.53 21.92
C GLY A 88 3.61 13.77 22.80
N SER A 89 3.88 14.88 22.15
CA SER A 89 3.91 16.19 22.79
C SER A 89 2.49 16.72 23.05
N THR A 90 2.38 17.91 23.63
CA THR A 90 1.11 18.65 23.66
C THR A 90 0.78 19.14 22.26
N ILE A 91 -0.44 18.87 21.79
CA ILE A 91 -0.94 19.32 20.49
C ILE A 91 -1.82 20.55 20.70
N ALA A 92 -1.38 21.71 20.19
CA ALA A 92 -2.16 22.92 20.26
C ALA A 92 -3.48 22.78 19.47
N SER A 93 -4.51 23.55 19.86
CA SER A 93 -5.74 23.62 19.08
C SER A 93 -5.46 23.94 17.62
N ASP A 94 -6.18 23.31 16.69
CA ASP A 94 -6.03 23.45 15.23
C ASP A 94 -4.63 23.09 14.71
N SER A 95 -3.98 22.11 15.33
CA SER A 95 -2.62 21.65 14.94
C SER A 95 -2.56 20.14 14.77
N THR A 96 -1.59 19.70 13.96
CA THR A 96 -1.32 18.29 13.71
C THR A 96 0.05 17.90 14.22
N GLU A 97 0.18 16.71 14.78
CA GLU A 97 1.43 16.11 15.26
C GLU A 97 1.54 14.67 14.79
N VAL A 98 2.77 14.22 14.51
CA VAL A 98 3.08 12.82 14.23
C VAL A 98 3.57 12.15 15.51
N ILE A 99 2.91 11.07 15.90
CA ILE A 99 3.26 10.29 17.09
C ILE A 99 3.57 8.87 16.64
N GLU A 100 4.84 8.50 16.63
CA GLU A 100 5.29 7.17 16.22
C GLU A 100 6.44 6.65 17.06
N SER A 101 6.62 5.34 17.05
CA SER A 101 7.79 4.67 17.64
C SER A 101 8.24 3.50 16.78
N LEU A 102 9.56 3.24 16.86
CA LEU A 102 10.16 2.05 16.29
C LEU A 102 10.04 0.91 17.31
N ASN A 103 9.39 -0.18 16.89
CA ASN A 103 9.08 -1.32 17.74
C ASN A 103 9.77 -2.57 17.20
N SER A 104 10.42 -3.33 18.08
CA SER A 104 10.89 -4.67 17.72
C SER A 104 9.70 -5.62 17.75
N VAL A 105 9.43 -6.27 16.64
CA VAL A 105 8.27 -7.14 16.46
C VAL A 105 8.71 -8.53 16.02
N SER A 106 7.88 -9.53 16.31
CA SER A 106 8.07 -10.90 15.85
C SER A 106 6.79 -11.39 15.22
N PHE A 107 6.86 -11.69 13.94
CA PHE A 107 5.72 -12.19 13.18
C PHE A 107 5.78 -13.71 13.01
N SER A 108 4.61 -14.30 12.83
CA SER A 108 4.39 -15.65 12.31
C SER A 108 3.46 -15.57 11.12
N VAL A 109 3.51 -16.58 10.25
CA VAL A 109 2.64 -16.65 9.06
C VAL A 109 1.17 -16.67 9.46
N GLY A 110 0.36 -15.80 8.84
CA GLY A 110 -1.07 -15.68 9.03
C GLY A 110 -1.58 -14.24 8.96
N ASN A 111 -2.87 -14.08 9.16
CA ASN A 111 -3.54 -12.79 9.10
C ASN A 111 -3.42 -12.05 10.43
N TYR A 112 -3.22 -10.75 10.33
CA TYR A 112 -3.20 -9.80 11.44
C TYR A 112 -4.30 -8.76 11.23
N THR A 113 -5.06 -8.50 12.30
CA THR A 113 -6.12 -7.49 12.34
C THR A 113 -5.94 -6.66 13.59
N GLY A 114 -6.04 -5.36 13.46
CA GLY A 114 -5.91 -4.48 14.60
C GLY A 114 -6.20 -3.03 14.28
N SER A 115 -5.76 -2.18 15.18
CA SER A 115 -5.97 -0.74 15.07
C SER A 115 -4.85 0.04 15.72
N VAL A 116 -4.74 1.29 15.30
CA VAL A 116 -4.03 2.31 16.06
C VAL A 116 -5.06 3.31 16.57
N THR A 117 -5.10 3.48 17.88
CA THR A 117 -6.06 4.35 18.57
C THR A 117 -5.32 5.47 19.29
N VAL A 118 -5.77 6.70 19.12
CA VAL A 118 -5.23 7.88 19.79
C VAL A 118 -6.13 8.31 20.93
N THR A 119 -5.54 8.76 22.03
CA THR A 119 -6.23 9.28 23.20
C THR A 119 -5.52 10.52 23.74
N SER A 120 -6.23 11.39 24.40
CA SER A 120 -5.66 12.49 25.20
C SER A 120 -6.24 12.48 26.63
N MET A 121 -5.80 13.42 27.47
CA MET A 121 -6.38 13.54 28.81
C MET A 121 -7.87 13.85 28.79
N GLY A 122 -8.34 14.62 27.79
CA GLY A 122 -9.73 15.06 27.69
C GLY A 122 -10.56 14.26 26.69
N ASP A 123 -9.92 13.48 25.83
CA ASP A 123 -10.57 12.68 24.81
C ASP A 123 -10.15 11.22 24.91
N THR A 124 -10.98 10.41 25.52
CA THR A 124 -10.76 9.01 25.86
C THR A 124 -11.95 8.16 25.46
N LEU A 125 -11.78 6.85 25.49
CA LEU A 125 -12.88 5.91 25.23
C LEU A 125 -14.08 6.22 26.13
N GLY A 126 -15.21 6.56 25.50
CA GLY A 126 -16.44 6.97 26.15
C GLY A 126 -16.67 8.48 26.20
N SER A 127 -15.72 9.29 25.73
CA SER A 127 -16.01 10.69 25.38
C SER A 127 -16.96 10.74 24.17
N GLY A 128 -17.72 11.84 24.04
CA GLY A 128 -18.70 11.97 22.95
C GLY A 128 -18.10 12.13 21.55
N ASN A 129 -16.78 12.26 21.44
CA ASN A 129 -16.06 12.58 20.20
C ASN A 129 -14.98 11.54 19.87
N PHE A 130 -15.12 10.31 20.34
CA PHE A 130 -14.07 9.27 20.20
C PHE A 130 -14.17 8.45 18.92
N ASP A 131 -15.16 8.72 18.08
CA ASP A 131 -15.47 7.85 16.93
C ASP A 131 -14.39 7.88 15.83
N ASP A 132 -13.64 8.98 15.71
CA ASP A 132 -12.57 9.18 14.72
C ASP A 132 -11.16 9.03 15.29
N ASN A 133 -11.03 8.54 16.52
CA ASN A 133 -9.75 8.32 17.19
C ASN A 133 -9.08 7.00 16.79
N THR A 134 -9.74 6.13 16.03
CA THR A 134 -9.26 4.78 15.74
C THR A 134 -9.15 4.53 14.25
N TYR A 135 -8.00 4.03 13.84
CA TYR A 135 -7.72 3.63 12.47
C TYR A 135 -7.45 2.13 12.39
N LEU A 136 -8.22 1.41 11.57
CA LEU A 136 -8.06 -0.04 11.40
C LEU A 136 -6.90 -0.36 10.46
N ARG A 137 -6.23 -1.49 10.72
CA ARG A 137 -5.18 -2.05 9.86
C ARG A 137 -5.30 -3.56 9.81
N ASN A 138 -5.25 -4.09 8.59
CA ASN A 138 -5.17 -5.53 8.32
C ASN A 138 -3.96 -5.78 7.42
N PHE A 139 -3.22 -6.85 7.70
CA PHE A 139 -2.13 -7.31 6.85
C PHE A 139 -1.93 -8.82 7.02
N GLU A 140 -1.18 -9.41 6.12
CA GLU A 140 -0.91 -10.83 6.13
C GLU A 140 0.60 -11.09 6.05
N ILE A 141 1.10 -11.97 6.91
CA ILE A 141 2.42 -12.55 6.75
C ILE A 141 2.24 -13.89 6.03
N THR A 142 2.86 -14.03 4.88
CA THR A 142 2.71 -15.17 3.98
C THR A 142 3.95 -16.05 3.99
N ASN A 143 3.91 -17.18 3.28
CA ASN A 143 5.13 -17.94 3.00
C ASN A 143 5.88 -17.38 1.79
N ASP A 144 5.14 -16.91 0.75
CA ASP A 144 5.69 -16.70 -0.59
C ASP A 144 5.00 -15.58 -1.40
N ILE A 145 4.05 -14.86 -0.81
CA ILE A 145 3.36 -13.75 -1.51
C ILE A 145 3.83 -12.41 -0.96
N TYR A 146 4.36 -11.58 -1.84
CA TYR A 146 4.69 -10.18 -1.55
C TYR A 146 3.77 -9.26 -2.36
N SER A 147 2.98 -8.44 -1.69
CA SER A 147 1.99 -7.58 -2.34
C SER A 147 1.83 -6.26 -1.61
N LEU A 148 1.81 -5.16 -2.35
CA LEU A 148 1.50 -3.83 -1.82
C LEU A 148 -0.01 -3.65 -1.61
N ASP A 149 -0.85 -4.49 -2.25
CA ASP A 149 -2.31 -4.36 -2.18
C ASP A 149 -2.79 -4.34 -0.74
N GLY A 150 -3.63 -3.37 -0.41
CA GLY A 150 -4.31 -3.27 0.88
C GLY A 150 -5.26 -4.47 1.12
N LEU A 151 -5.51 -4.76 2.39
CA LEU A 151 -6.45 -5.80 2.81
C LEU A 151 -7.69 -5.18 3.47
N GLY A 152 -8.25 -4.13 2.90
CA GLY A 152 -9.36 -3.37 3.49
C GLY A 152 -8.88 -2.47 4.63
N ASN A 153 -7.69 -1.90 4.51
CA ASN A 153 -7.04 -1.11 5.55
C ASN A 153 -7.45 0.36 5.57
N HIS A 154 -8.04 0.82 4.49
CA HIS A 154 -8.37 2.23 4.30
C HIS A 154 -9.88 2.41 4.19
N PRO A 155 -10.41 3.60 4.47
CA PRO A 155 -11.78 3.95 4.13
C PRO A 155 -12.07 3.65 2.65
N ALA A 156 -13.31 3.27 2.33
CA ALA A 156 -13.68 2.82 0.98
C ALA A 156 -13.37 3.83 -0.14
N ASP A 157 -13.36 5.11 0.17
CA ASP A 157 -13.01 6.22 -0.72
C ASP A 157 -11.47 6.36 -0.91
N TYR A 158 -10.68 5.82 0.00
CA TYR A 158 -9.21 5.78 -0.10
C TYR A 158 -8.71 4.57 -0.90
N GLU A 159 -9.47 3.48 -0.83
CA GLU A 159 -9.22 2.26 -1.61
C GLU A 159 -9.97 2.29 -2.95
N ALA A 160 -10.51 3.43 -3.34
CA ALA A 160 -11.06 3.62 -4.67
C ALA A 160 -9.94 3.41 -5.70
N ILE A 161 -9.81 2.18 -6.13
CA ILE A 161 -8.82 1.74 -7.10
C ILE A 161 -9.15 2.41 -8.43
N GLY A 162 -8.39 3.45 -8.76
CA GLY A 162 -8.37 3.99 -10.10
C GLY A 162 -7.70 2.98 -11.01
N SER A 163 -8.38 2.55 -12.06
CA SER A 163 -7.72 1.79 -13.12
C SER A 163 -6.95 2.76 -14.03
N LEU A 164 -5.72 2.40 -14.37
CA LEU A 164 -4.93 3.08 -15.39
C LEU A 164 -4.94 2.23 -16.66
N GLY A 165 -5.04 2.89 -17.81
CA GLY A 165 -4.98 2.24 -19.10
C GLY A 165 -4.29 3.11 -20.13
N SER A 166 -3.84 2.53 -21.23
CA SER A 166 -3.14 3.26 -22.30
C SER A 166 -3.93 4.47 -22.84
N ASN A 167 -5.25 4.42 -22.80
CA ASN A 167 -6.12 5.53 -23.18
C ASN A 167 -6.29 6.62 -22.10
N SER A 168 -5.66 6.48 -20.95
CA SER A 168 -5.63 7.52 -19.90
C SER A 168 -4.71 8.69 -20.28
N TRP A 169 -3.90 8.56 -21.30
CA TRP A 169 -3.01 9.59 -21.85
C TRP A 169 -3.47 10.04 -23.23
N SER A 170 -3.25 11.31 -23.56
CA SER A 170 -3.66 11.90 -24.84
C SER A 170 -2.94 11.33 -26.06
N ASP A 171 -1.80 10.68 -25.86
CA ASP A 171 -0.94 10.08 -26.87
C ASP A 171 -0.65 8.59 -26.60
N ALA A 172 -1.63 7.87 -26.17
CA ALA A 172 -1.56 6.46 -25.73
C ALA A 172 -0.78 5.49 -26.68
N SER A 173 -0.06 6.02 -27.65
CA SER A 173 0.70 5.27 -28.65
C SER A 173 1.95 4.59 -28.10
N ASP A 174 2.53 5.08 -27.00
CA ASP A 174 3.82 4.63 -26.49
C ASP A 174 3.69 3.58 -25.36
N GLY A 175 2.45 3.22 -24.99
CA GLY A 175 2.20 2.31 -23.88
C GLY A 175 2.30 2.99 -22.51
N LEU A 176 1.87 2.27 -21.50
CA LEU A 176 1.90 2.66 -20.10
C LEU A 176 2.84 1.72 -19.34
N VAL A 177 3.67 2.27 -18.49
CA VAL A 177 4.49 1.47 -17.58
C VAL A 177 4.05 1.74 -16.14
N CYS A 178 3.54 0.72 -15.48
CA CYS A 178 3.18 0.74 -14.06
C CYS A 178 4.16 -0.15 -13.30
N GLY A 179 4.85 0.42 -12.30
CA GLY A 179 5.83 -0.30 -11.51
C GLY A 179 5.51 -0.25 -10.02
N THR A 180 5.59 -1.40 -9.35
CA THR A 180 5.49 -1.52 -7.89
C THR A 180 6.86 -1.87 -7.31
N TYR A 181 7.24 -1.16 -6.25
CA TYR A 181 8.52 -1.34 -5.57
C TYR A 181 8.46 -2.43 -4.51
N TYR A 182 9.49 -3.28 -4.46
CA TYR A 182 9.66 -4.36 -3.49
C TYR A 182 11.08 -4.35 -2.92
N PRO A 183 11.29 -3.97 -1.65
CA PRO A 183 12.56 -4.12 -0.97
C PRO A 183 12.77 -5.57 -0.51
N LEU A 184 13.81 -6.23 -0.97
CA LEU A 184 14.18 -7.57 -0.53
C LEU A 184 15.25 -7.52 0.56
N ARG A 185 15.01 -8.22 1.66
CA ARG A 185 15.89 -8.35 2.83
C ARG A 185 16.76 -9.60 2.78
N GLN A 186 16.30 -10.59 2.07
CA GLN A 186 17.00 -11.83 1.80
C GLN A 186 16.89 -12.17 0.31
N GLU A 187 17.80 -12.99 -0.16
CA GLU A 187 17.74 -13.54 -1.50
C GLU A 187 16.49 -14.40 -1.66
N GLU A 188 15.80 -14.21 -2.78
CA GLU A 188 14.56 -14.94 -3.10
C GLU A 188 14.51 -15.37 -4.55
N ILE A 189 13.79 -16.46 -4.77
CA ILE A 189 13.42 -16.93 -6.11
C ILE A 189 12.07 -16.32 -6.47
N LEU A 190 12.05 -15.54 -7.56
CA LEU A 190 10.83 -14.97 -8.09
C LEU A 190 10.23 -15.96 -9.11
N ASN A 191 9.05 -16.50 -8.80
CA ASN A 191 8.36 -17.48 -9.64
C ASN A 191 7.39 -16.86 -10.64
N SER A 192 6.67 -15.83 -10.24
CA SER A 192 5.70 -15.12 -11.09
C SER A 192 5.38 -13.74 -10.54
N VAL A 193 4.84 -12.90 -11.39
CA VAL A 193 4.20 -11.63 -11.01
C VAL A 193 2.74 -11.68 -11.40
N ARG A 194 1.86 -11.38 -10.44
CA ARG A 194 0.44 -11.17 -10.67
C ARG A 194 0.14 -9.69 -10.82
N ALA A 195 -0.55 -9.32 -11.89
CA ALA A 195 -1.10 -7.98 -12.05
C ALA A 195 -2.62 -8.05 -12.18
N TYR A 196 -3.32 -7.22 -11.42
CA TYR A 196 -4.76 -7.08 -11.51
C TYR A 196 -5.13 -6.23 -12.72
N ILE A 197 -6.13 -6.68 -13.46
CA ILE A 197 -6.69 -5.99 -14.62
C ILE A 197 -8.18 -5.78 -14.42
N THR A 198 -8.73 -4.76 -15.08
CA THR A 198 -10.17 -4.43 -14.97
C THR A 198 -10.99 -5.23 -15.97
N SER A 199 -12.31 -5.30 -15.71
CA SER A 199 -13.27 -5.88 -16.68
C SER A 199 -13.38 -5.11 -17.99
N SER A 200 -12.84 -3.91 -18.08
CA SER A 200 -12.74 -3.12 -19.31
C SER A 200 -11.47 -3.42 -20.12
N THR A 201 -10.59 -4.26 -19.63
CA THR A 201 -9.41 -4.71 -20.38
C THR A 201 -9.85 -5.50 -21.61
N VAL A 202 -9.26 -5.19 -22.76
CA VAL A 202 -9.59 -5.86 -24.01
C VAL A 202 -8.75 -7.13 -24.15
N ALA A 203 -9.39 -8.27 -24.37
CA ALA A 203 -8.67 -9.49 -24.73
C ALA A 203 -7.86 -9.28 -26.02
N GLN A 204 -6.70 -9.91 -26.11
CA GLN A 204 -5.66 -9.72 -27.14
C GLN A 204 -4.82 -8.45 -26.95
N SER A 205 -4.98 -7.70 -25.86
CA SER A 205 -3.99 -6.70 -25.45
C SER A 205 -2.69 -7.39 -25.09
N GLU A 206 -1.59 -6.69 -25.27
CA GLU A 206 -0.25 -7.23 -25.06
C GLU A 206 0.43 -6.50 -23.90
N VAL A 207 1.14 -7.25 -23.07
CA VAL A 207 1.91 -6.73 -21.94
C VAL A 207 3.28 -7.39 -21.86
N ILE A 208 4.26 -6.67 -21.34
CA ILE A 208 5.61 -7.15 -21.03
C ILE A 208 5.90 -6.84 -19.58
N LEU A 209 6.37 -7.84 -18.84
CA LEU A 209 6.85 -7.67 -17.49
C LEU A 209 8.35 -7.41 -17.48
N TYR A 210 8.75 -6.37 -16.74
CA TYR A 210 10.15 -6.08 -16.43
C TYR A 210 10.39 -6.21 -14.94
N ILE A 211 11.49 -6.83 -14.56
CA ILE A 211 12.05 -6.74 -13.21
C ILE A 211 13.31 -5.89 -13.30
N LEU A 212 13.32 -4.77 -12.60
CA LEU A 212 14.39 -3.78 -12.63
C LEU A 212 14.86 -3.47 -11.21
N ASP A 213 16.13 -3.17 -11.06
CA ASP A 213 16.59 -2.49 -9.85
C ASP A 213 16.08 -1.03 -9.80
N SER A 214 16.16 -0.44 -8.62
CA SER A 214 15.63 0.92 -8.39
C SER A 214 16.27 1.97 -9.28
N LEU A 215 17.58 1.86 -9.57
CA LEU A 215 18.29 2.83 -10.39
C LEU A 215 17.85 2.73 -11.86
N SER A 216 17.77 1.53 -12.37
CA SER A 216 17.35 1.26 -13.75
C SER A 216 15.91 1.73 -13.99
N PHE A 217 15.00 1.44 -13.06
CA PHE A 217 13.61 1.89 -13.16
C PHE A 217 13.50 3.42 -13.14
N THR A 218 14.10 4.09 -12.14
CA THR A 218 13.99 5.56 -11.97
C THR A 218 14.70 6.33 -13.08
N SER A 219 15.66 5.71 -13.76
CA SER A 219 16.37 6.29 -14.90
C SER A 219 15.74 5.93 -16.25
N GLY A 220 14.66 5.15 -16.29
CA GLY A 220 14.00 4.71 -17.52
C GLY A 220 14.87 3.75 -18.37
N LEU A 221 15.82 3.05 -17.75
CA LEU A 221 16.75 2.15 -18.42
C LEU A 221 16.21 0.72 -18.48
N PHE A 222 15.13 0.50 -19.21
CA PHE A 222 14.49 -0.82 -19.33
C PHE A 222 15.38 -1.87 -20.01
N SER A 223 16.36 -1.45 -20.80
CA SER A 223 17.37 -2.36 -21.36
C SER A 223 18.28 -3.02 -20.32
N ASN A 224 18.31 -2.48 -19.09
CA ASN A 224 19.09 -3.01 -17.97
C ASN A 224 18.23 -3.87 -17.04
N SER A 225 17.07 -4.34 -17.50
CA SER A 225 16.22 -5.23 -16.71
C SER A 225 16.95 -6.50 -16.30
N ILE A 226 16.72 -6.94 -15.06
CA ILE A 226 17.20 -8.23 -14.55
C ILE A 226 16.44 -9.36 -15.23
N PHE A 227 15.17 -9.11 -15.52
CA PHE A 227 14.30 -10.02 -16.25
C PHE A 227 13.36 -9.23 -17.15
N THR A 228 13.11 -9.75 -18.34
CA THR A 228 12.05 -9.29 -19.26
C THR A 228 11.29 -10.52 -19.72
N SER A 229 9.98 -10.50 -19.55
CA SER A 229 9.13 -11.61 -20.02
C SER A 229 9.06 -11.65 -21.54
N GLU A 230 8.68 -12.80 -22.05
CA GLU A 230 8.09 -12.87 -23.38
C GLU A 230 6.83 -11.99 -23.43
N LEU A 231 6.42 -11.61 -24.64
CA LEU A 231 5.19 -10.87 -24.86
C LEU A 231 4.00 -11.69 -24.37
N TYR A 232 3.28 -11.19 -23.36
CA TYR A 232 2.09 -11.84 -22.83
C TYR A 232 0.86 -11.29 -23.53
N THR A 233 0.05 -12.14 -24.13
CA THR A 233 -1.23 -11.74 -24.75
C THR A 233 -2.36 -12.04 -23.77
N VAL A 234 -3.05 -11.00 -23.34
CA VAL A 234 -4.19 -11.09 -22.41
C VAL A 234 -5.32 -11.92 -23.04
N THR A 235 -5.75 -12.95 -22.36
CA THR A 235 -6.84 -13.81 -22.82
C THR A 235 -8.19 -13.36 -22.28
N ALA A 236 -9.28 -13.84 -22.88
CA ALA A 236 -10.62 -13.61 -22.32
C ALA A 236 -10.79 -14.23 -20.92
N GLN A 237 -10.05 -15.31 -20.63
CA GLN A 237 -10.06 -15.93 -19.30
C GLN A 237 -9.39 -15.02 -18.25
N ASP A 238 -8.31 -14.35 -18.60
CA ASP A 238 -7.63 -13.39 -17.70
C ASP A 238 -8.56 -12.24 -17.35
N VAL A 239 -9.27 -11.69 -18.35
CA VAL A 239 -10.26 -10.64 -18.13
C VAL A 239 -11.38 -11.11 -17.20
N ASN A 240 -11.86 -12.35 -17.36
CA ASN A 240 -12.86 -12.93 -16.48
C ASN A 240 -12.33 -13.19 -15.05
N ASN A 241 -11.05 -13.55 -14.93
CA ASN A 241 -10.39 -13.74 -13.64
C ASN A 241 -10.08 -12.40 -12.93
N GLY A 242 -9.95 -11.31 -13.70
CA GLY A 242 -9.56 -10.00 -13.18
C GLY A 242 -8.05 -9.84 -12.92
N TYR A 243 -7.23 -10.76 -13.38
CA TYR A 243 -5.77 -10.68 -13.25
C TYR A 243 -5.06 -11.48 -14.34
N ILE A 244 -3.77 -11.18 -14.50
CA ILE A 244 -2.81 -11.96 -15.29
C ILE A 244 -1.69 -12.47 -14.38
N ASP A 245 -1.23 -13.68 -14.62
CA ASP A 245 -0.06 -14.27 -13.97
C ASP A 245 1.05 -14.46 -15.02
N ILE A 246 2.13 -13.71 -14.87
CA ILE A 246 3.27 -13.78 -15.78
C ILE A 246 4.38 -14.57 -15.07
N PRO A 247 4.77 -15.74 -15.59
CA PRO A 247 5.86 -16.53 -15.02
C PRO A 247 7.21 -15.82 -15.18
N VAL A 248 8.05 -15.95 -14.17
CA VAL A 248 9.40 -15.36 -14.16
C VAL A 248 10.44 -16.49 -14.21
N ALA A 249 10.90 -16.79 -15.41
CA ALA A 249 11.96 -17.74 -15.64
C ALA A 249 12.69 -17.42 -16.95
N ASN A 250 14.00 -17.53 -16.95
CA ASN A 250 14.81 -17.36 -18.16
C ASN A 250 14.82 -18.64 -19.00
N ASN A 251 14.54 -18.50 -20.27
CA ASN A 251 14.75 -19.61 -21.21
C ASN A 251 16.25 -19.73 -21.50
N ILE A 252 16.88 -20.79 -20.98
CA ILE A 252 18.32 -21.03 -21.12
C ILE A 252 18.66 -22.01 -22.22
N GLY A 253 17.68 -22.52 -22.95
CA GLY A 253 17.94 -23.37 -24.09
C GLY A 253 16.81 -24.34 -24.43
N TRP A 254 17.09 -25.15 -25.41
CA TRP A 254 16.22 -26.20 -25.92
C TRP A 254 16.84 -27.57 -25.66
N ASP A 255 16.10 -28.46 -25.02
CA ASP A 255 16.47 -29.86 -24.88
C ASP A 255 15.94 -30.68 -26.07
N PRO A 256 16.77 -31.03 -27.01
CA PRO A 256 16.34 -31.76 -28.21
C PRO A 256 15.96 -33.22 -27.92
N ILE A 257 16.37 -33.76 -26.77
CA ILE A 257 16.07 -35.15 -26.38
C ILE A 257 14.64 -35.25 -25.90
N ASN A 258 14.22 -34.32 -25.06
CA ASN A 258 12.88 -34.29 -24.46
C ASN A 258 11.92 -33.39 -25.24
N ASN A 259 12.39 -32.67 -26.27
CA ASN A 259 11.61 -31.72 -27.06
C ASN A 259 10.94 -30.64 -26.19
N THR A 260 11.72 -30.10 -25.25
CA THR A 260 11.24 -29.07 -24.27
C THR A 260 12.25 -27.94 -24.14
N SER A 261 11.74 -26.74 -23.80
CA SER A 261 12.59 -25.62 -23.37
C SER A 261 13.07 -25.85 -21.95
N THR A 262 14.31 -25.49 -21.71
CA THR A 262 14.92 -25.48 -20.37
C THR A 262 14.77 -24.07 -19.78
N TRP A 263 14.26 -24.00 -18.57
CA TRP A 263 14.00 -22.75 -17.87
C TRP A 263 14.82 -22.67 -16.58
N GLU A 264 15.31 -21.49 -16.26
CA GLU A 264 16.03 -21.19 -15.04
C GLU A 264 15.29 -20.12 -14.25
N ASN A 265 15.12 -20.36 -12.96
CA ASN A 265 14.47 -19.42 -12.07
C ASN A 265 15.29 -18.13 -11.94
N VAL A 266 14.61 -17.01 -11.82
CA VAL A 266 15.22 -15.71 -11.54
C VAL A 266 15.41 -15.56 -10.04
N THR A 267 16.64 -15.46 -9.60
CA THR A 267 16.99 -15.20 -8.21
C THR A 267 17.32 -13.72 -8.04
N LEU A 268 16.68 -13.08 -7.08
CA LEU A 268 16.90 -11.68 -6.71
C LEU A 268 17.65 -11.62 -5.39
N GLY A 269 18.79 -10.94 -5.36
CA GLY A 269 19.55 -10.68 -4.15
C GLY A 269 18.92 -9.65 -3.24
N ILE A 270 19.58 -9.31 -2.14
CA ILE A 270 19.17 -8.22 -1.27
C ILE A 270 19.21 -6.90 -2.04
N GLY A 271 18.12 -6.12 -2.02
CA GLY A 271 18.03 -4.86 -2.75
C GLY A 271 16.61 -4.37 -2.94
N GLY A 272 16.46 -3.28 -3.69
CA GLY A 272 15.16 -2.74 -4.06
C GLY A 272 14.87 -2.98 -5.53
N TYR A 273 13.69 -3.53 -5.82
CA TYR A 273 13.29 -3.92 -7.16
C TYR A 273 11.92 -3.36 -7.53
N TYR A 274 11.73 -3.10 -8.81
CA TYR A 274 10.43 -2.79 -9.38
C TYR A 274 9.96 -3.95 -10.25
N ALA A 275 8.74 -4.43 -9.99
CA ALA A 275 7.98 -5.21 -10.93
C ALA A 275 7.14 -4.22 -11.76
N ALA A 276 7.43 -4.10 -13.04
CA ALA A 276 6.84 -3.11 -13.94
C ALA A 276 6.19 -3.80 -15.15
N ILE A 277 4.99 -3.38 -15.48
CA ILE A 277 4.19 -3.83 -16.62
C ILE A 277 3.83 -2.66 -17.51
#